data_8c764a7a6ecf39b2f164918730ba2fd7
#
_entry.id   8c764a7a6ecf39b2f164918730ba2fd7
#
_cell.length_a   1.000
_cell.length_b   1.000
_cell.length_c   1.000
_cell.angle_alpha   90.00
_cell.angle_beta   90.00
_cell.angle_gamma   90.00
#
_symmetry.space_group_name_H-M   'P 1'
#
loop_
_entity.id
_entity.type
_entity.pdbx_description
1 polymer ?
#
loop_
_entity_poly.entity_id
_entity_poly.type
_entity_poly.pdbx_seq_one_letter_code
_entity_poly.pdbx_strand_id
1 'polypeptide(L)'
;MEMTIRVPKCYERVGRGIASELKIGDVLTFEHRPSRYDYRSVVVRGKLKGGSSWDLGYIPTRYLNGYHEAVKQGKKFVGIVTKEHDNGLKVTFEPRTV
;
A
#
# COMPACT_ATOMS: atom_id res chain seq x y z
N MET A 1 5.86 6.24 -11.52
CA MET A 1 5.89 4.76 -11.59
C MET A 1 4.70 4.19 -10.84
N GLU A 2 3.87 3.44 -11.52
CA GLU A 2 2.72 2.80 -10.88
C GLU A 2 3.11 1.45 -10.27
N MET A 3 2.49 1.13 -9.15
CA MET A 3 2.57 -0.19 -8.52
C MET A 3 1.18 -0.78 -8.41
N THR A 4 1.07 -2.07 -8.67
CA THR A 4 -0.17 -2.81 -8.43
C THR A 4 0.10 -3.89 -7.40
N ILE A 5 -0.69 -3.89 -6.33
CA ILE A 5 -0.61 -4.93 -5.32
C ILE A 5 -1.90 -5.71 -5.29
N ARG A 6 -1.80 -6.99 -4.96
CA ARG A 6 -2.95 -7.84 -4.71
C ARG A 6 -3.27 -7.78 -3.23
N VAL A 7 -4.54 -7.65 -2.89
CA VAL A 7 -4.96 -7.80 -1.50
C VAL A 7 -4.80 -9.26 -1.13
N PRO A 8 -3.91 -9.61 -0.18
CA PRO A 8 -3.66 -11.01 0.17
C PRO A 8 -4.90 -11.69 0.73
N LYS A 9 -4.95 -13.00 0.57
CA LYS A 9 -6.06 -13.81 1.05
C LYS A 9 -6.29 -13.66 2.56
N CYS A 10 -5.22 -13.47 3.33
CA CYS A 10 -5.32 -13.24 4.79
C CYS A 10 -5.99 -11.91 5.15
N TYR A 11 -6.04 -10.95 4.23
CA TYR A 11 -6.72 -9.68 4.42
C TYR A 11 -8.05 -9.60 3.67
N GLU A 12 -8.50 -10.71 3.09
CA GLU A 12 -9.61 -10.73 2.14
C GLU A 12 -10.90 -10.10 2.68
N ARG A 13 -11.18 -10.29 3.95
CA ARG A 13 -12.40 -9.79 4.57
C ARG A 13 -12.42 -8.27 4.71
N VAL A 14 -11.38 -7.71 5.31
CA VAL A 14 -11.31 -6.27 5.61
C VAL A 14 -10.59 -5.52 4.49
N GLY A 15 -9.47 -6.07 4.01
CA GLY A 15 -8.69 -5.44 2.95
C GLY A 15 -9.46 -5.26 1.66
N ARG A 16 -10.25 -6.26 1.24
CA ARG A 16 -11.09 -6.14 0.05
C ARG A 16 -12.20 -5.13 0.22
N GLY A 17 -12.79 -5.06 1.40
CA GLY A 17 -13.80 -4.05 1.72
C GLY A 17 -13.24 -2.65 1.58
N ILE A 18 -12.05 -2.41 2.13
CA ILE A 18 -11.38 -1.11 2.01
C ILE A 18 -10.98 -0.83 0.57
N ALA A 19 -10.36 -1.80 -0.11
CA ALA A 19 -9.93 -1.63 -1.48
C ALA A 19 -11.10 -1.31 -2.41
N SER A 20 -12.28 -1.91 -2.18
CA SER A 20 -13.47 -1.65 -2.99
C SER A 20 -14.07 -0.26 -2.78
N GLU A 21 -13.73 0.41 -1.69
CA GLU A 21 -14.15 1.78 -1.42
C GLU A 21 -13.15 2.84 -1.91
N LEU A 22 -11.95 2.42 -2.33
CA LEU A 22 -10.93 3.34 -2.80
C LEU A 22 -11.31 3.93 -4.16
N LYS A 23 -11.07 5.23 -4.28
CA LYS A 23 -11.31 5.99 -5.51
C LYS A 23 -9.98 6.52 -6.04
N ILE A 24 -9.92 6.75 -7.34
CA ILE A 24 -8.77 7.41 -7.95
C ILE A 24 -8.51 8.73 -7.24
N GLY A 25 -7.28 8.95 -6.81
CA GLY A 25 -6.88 10.14 -6.05
C GLY A 25 -6.80 9.92 -4.54
N ASP A 26 -7.35 8.82 -4.03
CA ASP A 26 -7.24 8.52 -2.60
C ASP A 26 -5.80 8.27 -2.20
N VAL A 27 -5.48 8.60 -0.95
CA VAL A 27 -4.12 8.52 -0.41
C VAL A 27 -3.95 7.24 0.41
N LEU A 28 -2.89 6.51 0.11
CA LEU A 28 -2.47 5.33 0.87
C LEU A 28 -1.21 5.68 1.66
N THR A 29 -1.01 5.00 2.78
CA THR A 29 0.18 5.15 3.60
C THR A 29 1.02 3.89 3.59
N PHE A 30 2.30 4.02 3.91
CA PHE A 30 3.24 2.91 3.96
C PHE A 30 3.81 2.78 5.37
N GLU A 31 3.95 1.55 5.84
CA GLU A 31 4.54 1.28 7.14
C GLU A 31 5.59 0.18 7.03
N HIS A 32 6.80 0.44 7.50
CA HIS A 32 7.84 -0.59 7.60
C HIS A 32 7.43 -1.59 8.66
N ARG A 33 7.20 -2.82 8.22
CA ARG A 33 6.78 -3.90 9.13
C ARG A 33 7.63 -5.14 8.87
N PRO A 34 8.78 -5.26 9.58
CA PRO A 34 9.64 -6.42 9.39
C PRO A 34 8.90 -7.74 9.62
N SER A 35 9.17 -8.72 8.77
CA SER A 35 8.62 -10.07 8.91
C SER A 35 9.75 -11.07 9.03
N ARG A 36 9.41 -12.30 9.45
CA ARG A 36 10.40 -13.38 9.53
C ARG A 36 10.96 -13.76 8.16
N TYR A 37 10.25 -13.47 7.08
CA TYR A 37 10.67 -13.80 5.72
C TYR A 37 11.48 -12.69 5.07
N ASP A 38 11.18 -11.44 5.41
CA ASP A 38 11.90 -10.30 4.88
C ASP A 38 11.77 -9.11 5.85
N TYR A 39 12.88 -8.78 6.51
CA TYR A 39 12.90 -7.66 7.46
C TYR A 39 12.70 -6.29 6.77
N ARG A 40 12.75 -6.23 5.43
CA ARG A 40 12.51 -5.01 4.66
C ARG A 40 11.03 -4.77 4.37
N SER A 41 10.16 -5.71 4.70
CA SER A 41 8.74 -5.66 4.33
C SER A 41 8.08 -4.33 4.68
N VAL A 42 7.31 -3.80 3.73
CA VAL A 42 6.56 -2.56 3.88
C VAL A 42 5.11 -2.85 3.54
N VAL A 43 4.22 -2.52 4.47
CA VAL A 43 2.78 -2.71 4.32
C VAL A 43 2.16 -1.45 3.73
N VAL A 44 1.27 -1.64 2.77
CA VAL A 44 0.43 -0.57 2.22
C VAL A 44 -0.87 -0.57 2.99
N ARG A 45 -1.26 0.59 3.50
CA ARG A 45 -2.45 0.76 4.32
C ARG A 45 -3.41 1.75 3.68
N GLY A 46 -4.69 1.39 3.70
CA GLY A 46 -5.78 2.27 3.27
C GLY A 46 -6.61 2.70 4.45
N LYS A 47 -7.37 3.79 4.28
CA LYS A 47 -8.18 4.39 5.32
C LYS A 47 -9.66 4.23 5.00
N LEU A 48 -10.44 3.75 5.97
CA LEU A 48 -11.89 3.72 5.88
C LEU A 48 -12.48 5.12 6.10
N LYS A 49 -13.71 5.33 5.65
CA LYS A 49 -14.45 6.59 5.86
C LYS A 49 -14.52 7.01 7.33
N GLY A 50 -14.53 6.06 8.25
CA GLY A 50 -14.54 6.32 9.69
C GLY A 50 -13.20 6.70 10.30
N GLY A 51 -12.13 6.76 9.53
CA GLY A 51 -10.79 7.12 9.99
C GLY A 51 -9.90 5.96 10.40
N SER A 52 -10.42 4.73 10.45
CA SER A 52 -9.62 3.53 10.74
C SER A 52 -8.75 3.16 9.54
N SER A 53 -7.49 2.80 9.80
CA SER A 53 -6.57 2.33 8.77
C SER A 53 -6.37 0.82 8.85
N TRP A 54 -6.26 0.17 7.70
CA TRP A 54 -6.09 -1.27 7.62
C TRP A 54 -5.04 -1.65 6.57
N ASP A 55 -4.44 -2.80 6.79
CA ASP A 55 -3.46 -3.35 5.86
C ASP A 55 -4.15 -3.81 4.58
N LEU A 56 -3.62 -3.41 3.44
CA LEU A 56 -4.10 -3.83 2.13
C LEU A 56 -3.20 -4.89 1.50
N GLY A 57 -1.91 -4.81 1.76
CA GLY A 57 -0.94 -5.72 1.19
C GLY A 57 0.47 -5.20 1.35
N TYR A 58 1.41 -5.80 0.63
CA TYR A 58 2.82 -5.48 0.74
C TYR A 58 3.36 -4.87 -0.55
N ILE A 59 4.31 -3.95 -0.41
CA ILE A 59 5.05 -3.43 -1.56
C ILE A 59 5.82 -4.60 -2.18
N PRO A 60 5.81 -4.75 -3.52
CA PRO A 60 6.58 -5.80 -4.18
C PRO A 60 8.06 -5.72 -3.81
N THR A 61 8.67 -6.88 -3.60
CA THR A 61 10.06 -7.02 -3.12
C THR A 61 11.06 -6.20 -3.94
N ARG A 62 10.88 -6.12 -5.25
CA ARG A 62 11.77 -5.38 -6.15
C ARG A 62 11.88 -3.89 -5.86
N TYR A 63 10.92 -3.32 -5.13
CA TYR A 63 10.92 -1.89 -4.79
C TYR A 63 11.44 -1.60 -3.39
N LEU A 64 11.66 -2.62 -2.56
CA LEU A 64 11.97 -2.42 -1.14
C LEU A 64 13.31 -1.72 -0.91
N ASN A 65 14.35 -2.10 -1.64
CA ASN A 65 15.66 -1.47 -1.47
C ASN A 65 15.60 0.03 -1.82
N GLY A 66 14.96 0.38 -2.93
CA GLY A 66 14.80 1.79 -3.32
C GLY A 66 13.99 2.58 -2.31
N TYR A 67 12.93 2.00 -1.78
CA TYR A 67 12.10 2.62 -0.75
C TYR A 67 12.92 2.92 0.50
N HIS A 68 13.63 1.92 1.05
CA HIS A 68 14.40 2.09 2.27
C HIS A 68 15.55 3.07 2.09
N GLU A 69 16.20 3.04 0.94
CA GLU A 69 17.28 3.97 0.64
C GLU A 69 16.78 5.43 0.63
N ALA A 70 15.62 5.66 0.02
CA ALA A 70 15.01 6.98 -0.01
C ALA A 70 14.58 7.45 1.39
N VAL A 71 14.03 6.55 2.21
CA VAL A 71 13.65 6.87 3.59
C VAL A 71 14.88 7.25 4.43
N LYS A 72 16.01 6.57 4.23
CA LYS A 72 17.27 6.92 4.90
C LYS A 72 17.74 8.34 4.56
N GLN A 73 17.40 8.81 3.35
CA GLN A 73 17.71 10.16 2.91
C GLN A 73 16.71 11.20 3.42
N GLY A 74 15.79 10.82 4.29
CA GLY A 74 14.80 11.69 4.88
C GLY A 74 13.51 11.87 4.06
N LYS A 75 13.33 11.12 2.99
CA LYS A 75 12.12 11.20 2.16
C LYS A 75 10.97 10.47 2.83
N LYS A 76 9.77 11.05 2.68
CA LYS A 76 8.52 10.41 3.10
C LYS A 76 7.65 10.18 1.88
N PHE A 77 6.94 9.05 1.87
CA PHE A 77 6.12 8.66 0.75
C PHE A 77 4.67 8.44 1.14
N VAL A 78 3.81 8.72 0.19
CA VAL A 78 2.41 8.28 0.19
C VAL A 78 2.13 7.62 -1.15
N GLY A 79 1.08 6.82 -1.21
CA GLY A 79 0.58 6.27 -2.47
C GLY A 79 -0.67 7.01 -2.91
N ILE A 80 -0.77 7.33 -4.19
CA ILE A 80 -1.97 7.94 -4.76
C ILE A 80 -2.61 6.91 -5.68
N VAL A 81 -3.86 6.54 -5.40
CA VAL A 81 -4.60 5.57 -6.21
C VAL A 81 -4.78 6.13 -7.63
N THR A 82 -4.38 5.35 -8.62
CA THR A 82 -4.40 5.78 -10.04
C THR A 82 -5.34 4.99 -10.92
N LYS A 83 -5.83 3.84 -10.46
CA LYS A 83 -6.76 2.99 -11.22
C LYS A 83 -7.83 2.41 -10.32
N GLU A 84 -8.91 1.95 -10.93
CA GLU A 84 -9.98 1.25 -10.20
C GLU A 84 -9.50 -0.09 -9.65
N HIS A 85 -10.16 -0.55 -8.60
CA HIS A 85 -9.72 -1.63 -7.72
C HIS A 85 -10.03 -3.06 -8.18
N ASP A 86 -10.69 -3.27 -9.29
CA ASP A 86 -11.07 -4.61 -9.78
C ASP A 86 -11.77 -5.45 -8.67
N ASN A 87 -12.95 -4.98 -8.23
CA ASN A 87 -13.75 -5.63 -7.18
C ASN A 87 -13.01 -5.80 -5.84
N GLY A 88 -12.08 -4.91 -5.54
CA GLY A 88 -11.32 -4.94 -4.30
C GLY A 88 -10.18 -5.96 -4.27
N LEU A 89 -9.88 -6.58 -5.41
CA LEU A 89 -8.81 -7.60 -5.49
C LEU A 89 -7.42 -7.00 -5.67
N LYS A 90 -7.34 -5.84 -6.28
CA LYS A 90 -6.08 -5.17 -6.59
C LYS A 90 -6.15 -3.69 -6.25
N VAL A 91 -5.02 -3.13 -5.88
CA VAL A 91 -4.89 -1.69 -5.69
C VAL A 91 -3.71 -1.21 -6.53
N THR A 92 -3.96 -0.24 -7.39
CA THR A 92 -2.92 0.35 -8.24
C THR A 92 -2.72 1.79 -7.79
N PHE A 93 -1.48 2.14 -7.51
CA PHE A 93 -1.14 3.45 -6.97
C PHE A 93 0.23 3.90 -7.48
N GLU A 94 0.47 5.18 -7.38
CA GLU A 94 1.76 5.80 -7.68
C GLU A 94 2.38 6.32 -6.38
N PRO A 95 3.60 5.89 -6.03
CA PRO A 95 4.30 6.47 -4.88
C PRO A 95 4.68 7.92 -5.17
N ARG A 96 4.44 8.79 -4.19
CA ARG A 96 4.84 10.19 -4.27
C ARG A 96 5.56 10.62 -3.01
N THR A 97 6.56 11.48 -3.18
CA THR A 97 7.25 12.11 -2.06
C THR A 97 6.38 13.21 -1.46
N VAL A 98 6.30 13.22 -0.17
CA VAL A 98 5.55 14.26 0.56
C VAL A 98 6.45 15.46 0.83
#